data_5d82a5aa14154960e901388b69dd34cd
#
_entry.id   5d82a5aa14154960e901388b69dd34cd
#
_cell.length_a   1.000
_cell.length_b   1.000
_cell.length_c   1.000
_cell.angle_alpha   90.00
_cell.angle_beta   90.00
_cell.angle_gamma   90.00
#
_symmetry.space_group_name_H-M   'P 1'
#
loop_
_entity.id
_entity.type
_entity.pdbx_description
1 polymer ?
#
loop_
_entity_poly.entity_id
_entity_poly.type
_entity_poly.pdbx_seq_one_letter_code
_entity_poly.pdbx_strand_id
1 'polypeptide(L)'
;MMKTDDTTAASMANACIAGKGTLVVAEDGSAKLTVPIQAITMMGQTVYATDWKVYKGAVGTEATAAEYTTDKDGNVNSITFAIPDKAQDGVYVTMTMAAGRTQDAFLKADYANAEKDAAAVDTSALEATIAQADALDEMAYTKASWDGNKDAIDAAKTAAKAALEKKESQEAVDAANTALADVVSKLEAAGDPAELLALLDQAKAMVETDYTVESVQQWWKNLQTSITNAETAINGRETEKILASKKSFLNTPIGRLVKAYDTTVLLQKLTEAEALKEEDYTEDSWKEAGLAAVIQRAKDVIDNRGSKDEVKGAANELETAMDKLIAV
;
A
#
# COMPACT_ATOMS: atom_id res chain seq x y z
N MET A 1 0.04 39.58 -41.40
CA MET A 1 0.82 39.39 -42.62
C MET A 1 1.50 40.69 -43.04
N MET A 2 2.67 40.60 -43.60
CA MET A 2 3.50 41.73 -44.07
C MET A 2 3.61 41.71 -45.58
N LYS A 3 4.05 42.80 -46.18
CA LYS A 3 4.36 42.82 -47.61
C LYS A 3 5.57 41.92 -47.89
N THR A 4 5.66 41.43 -49.14
CA THR A 4 6.77 40.54 -49.55
C THR A 4 8.05 41.31 -49.86
N ASP A 5 7.93 42.57 -50.22
CA ASP A 5 9.02 43.53 -50.56
C ASP A 5 9.45 44.36 -49.33
N ASP A 6 8.59 44.42 -48.29
CA ASP A 6 8.86 45.08 -47.02
C ASP A 6 8.20 44.31 -45.88
N THR A 7 8.92 43.39 -45.26
CA THR A 7 8.41 42.54 -44.15
C THR A 7 8.18 43.32 -42.86
N THR A 8 8.41 44.61 -42.84
CA THR A 8 8.02 45.50 -41.73
C THR A 8 6.70 46.24 -41.94
N ALA A 9 6.21 46.28 -43.19
CA ALA A 9 4.95 46.91 -43.55
C ALA A 9 3.79 45.88 -43.68
N ALA A 10 2.60 46.23 -43.12
CA ALA A 10 1.48 45.35 -43.18
C ALA A 10 0.99 45.16 -44.64
N SER A 11 0.74 43.93 -45.05
CA SER A 11 0.04 43.59 -46.30
C SER A 11 -1.46 43.81 -46.18
N MET A 12 -2.13 44.13 -47.27
CA MET A 12 -3.61 44.14 -47.30
C MET A 12 -4.19 42.75 -46.98
N ALA A 13 -3.46 41.70 -47.31
CA ALA A 13 -3.80 40.33 -46.93
C ALA A 13 -3.88 40.10 -45.38
N ASN A 14 -3.32 41.03 -44.59
CA ASN A 14 -3.43 40.95 -43.12
C ASN A 14 -4.88 41.02 -42.64
N ALA A 15 -5.77 41.62 -43.42
CA ALA A 15 -7.23 41.65 -43.10
C ALA A 15 -7.89 40.28 -43.15
N CYS A 16 -7.26 39.28 -43.79
CA CYS A 16 -7.75 37.88 -43.81
C CYS A 16 -7.47 37.16 -42.49
N ILE A 17 -6.64 37.68 -41.57
CA ILE A 17 -6.30 37.07 -40.31
C ILE A 17 -7.33 37.47 -39.27
N ALA A 18 -7.94 36.47 -38.59
CA ALA A 18 -8.98 36.69 -37.59
C ALA A 18 -8.47 36.93 -36.18
N GLY A 19 -7.16 36.80 -35.94
CA GLY A 19 -6.56 36.95 -34.62
C GLY A 19 -5.15 36.40 -34.53
N LYS A 20 -4.73 36.04 -33.34
CA LYS A 20 -3.43 35.40 -33.11
C LYS A 20 -3.44 33.95 -33.61
N GLY A 21 -2.37 33.52 -34.25
CA GLY A 21 -2.17 32.13 -34.60
C GLY A 21 -1.60 31.32 -33.43
N THR A 22 -1.78 30.01 -33.50
CA THR A 22 -1.15 29.05 -32.56
C THR A 22 0.09 28.48 -33.21
N LEU A 23 1.24 28.57 -32.51
CA LEU A 23 2.51 28.02 -32.94
C LEU A 23 2.85 26.82 -32.05
N VAL A 24 2.93 25.65 -32.66
CA VAL A 24 3.39 24.42 -31.96
C VAL A 24 4.81 24.13 -32.41
N VAL A 25 5.74 24.02 -31.45
CA VAL A 25 7.15 23.73 -31.70
C VAL A 25 7.45 22.33 -31.18
N ALA A 26 7.90 21.43 -32.04
CA ALA A 26 8.31 20.08 -31.69
C ALA A 26 9.70 20.06 -31.04
N GLU A 27 10.05 18.97 -30.41
CA GLU A 27 11.37 18.79 -29.73
C GLU A 27 12.55 18.88 -30.71
N ASP A 28 12.38 18.47 -31.98
CA ASP A 28 13.38 18.56 -33.04
C ASP A 28 13.56 19.99 -33.56
N GLY A 29 12.78 20.93 -33.06
CA GLY A 29 12.84 22.34 -33.46
C GLY A 29 11.95 22.70 -34.65
N SER A 30 11.30 21.74 -35.30
CA SER A 30 10.28 22.04 -36.31
C SER A 30 9.07 22.72 -35.66
N ALA A 31 8.35 23.55 -36.41
CA ALA A 31 7.21 24.26 -35.90
C ALA A 31 6.02 24.19 -36.87
N LYS A 32 4.83 24.08 -36.33
CA LYS A 32 3.55 24.23 -37.08
C LYS A 32 2.85 25.49 -36.59
N LEU A 33 2.48 26.35 -37.52
CA LEU A 33 1.69 27.55 -37.25
C LEU A 33 0.29 27.39 -37.81
N THR A 34 -0.71 27.47 -36.94
CA THR A 34 -2.14 27.51 -37.32
C THR A 34 -2.64 28.94 -37.16
N VAL A 35 -3.17 29.50 -38.24
CA VAL A 35 -3.66 30.90 -38.28
C VAL A 35 -5.14 30.91 -38.54
N PRO A 36 -5.95 31.57 -37.70
CA PRO A 36 -7.38 31.74 -37.95
C PRO A 36 -7.61 32.74 -39.12
N ILE A 37 -8.49 32.36 -40.03
CA ILE A 37 -8.82 33.12 -41.26
C ILE A 37 -10.23 33.65 -41.19
N GLN A 38 -10.42 34.86 -41.70
CA GLN A 38 -11.73 35.51 -41.83
C GLN A 38 -11.97 36.04 -43.22
N ALA A 39 -13.23 36.27 -43.50
CA ALA A 39 -13.65 36.98 -44.71
C ALA A 39 -13.17 38.45 -44.70
N ILE A 40 -12.92 38.96 -45.85
CA ILE A 40 -12.68 40.41 -46.07
C ILE A 40 -13.74 40.99 -46.97
N THR A 41 -14.01 42.29 -46.80
CA THR A 41 -14.90 43.01 -47.69
C THR A 41 -14.09 43.77 -48.74
N MET A 42 -14.24 43.39 -50.00
CA MET A 42 -13.62 44.08 -51.13
C MET A 42 -14.70 44.55 -52.13
N MET A 43 -14.69 45.82 -52.48
CA MET A 43 -15.68 46.42 -53.43
C MET A 43 -17.13 46.08 -53.05
N GLY A 44 -17.44 46.03 -51.75
CA GLY A 44 -18.78 45.74 -51.27
C GLY A 44 -19.17 44.24 -51.23
N GLN A 45 -18.28 43.35 -51.59
CA GLN A 45 -18.49 41.90 -51.55
C GLN A 45 -17.66 41.25 -50.42
N THR A 46 -18.26 40.30 -49.74
CA THR A 46 -17.58 39.46 -48.75
C THR A 46 -16.87 38.34 -49.50
N VAL A 47 -15.55 38.23 -49.32
CA VAL A 47 -14.71 37.19 -49.96
C VAL A 47 -13.83 36.52 -48.96
N TYR A 48 -13.62 35.20 -49.13
CA TYR A 48 -12.66 34.42 -48.43
C TYR A 48 -11.44 34.18 -49.33
N ALA A 49 -10.24 34.21 -48.74
CA ALA A 49 -9.04 33.78 -49.44
C ALA A 49 -9.02 32.24 -49.49
N THR A 50 -8.69 31.69 -50.65
CA THR A 50 -8.66 30.26 -50.94
C THR A 50 -7.29 29.86 -51.51
N ASP A 51 -7.07 28.57 -51.76
CA ASP A 51 -5.88 28.02 -52.41
C ASP A 51 -4.57 28.49 -51.75
N TRP A 52 -4.55 28.38 -50.40
CA TRP A 52 -3.39 28.77 -49.60
C TRP A 52 -2.20 27.85 -49.84
N LYS A 53 -1.05 28.41 -50.16
CA LYS A 53 0.19 27.68 -50.33
C LYS A 53 1.33 28.38 -49.58
N VAL A 54 2.32 27.61 -49.19
CA VAL A 54 3.55 28.09 -48.51
C VAL A 54 4.73 27.88 -49.45
N TYR A 55 5.50 28.92 -49.70
CA TYR A 55 6.71 28.82 -50.46
C TYR A 55 7.82 28.18 -49.63
N LYS A 56 8.65 27.31 -50.21
CA LYS A 56 9.79 26.72 -49.59
C LYS A 56 10.92 27.73 -49.27
N GLY A 57 10.84 28.93 -49.83
CA GLY A 57 11.77 29.99 -49.65
C GLY A 57 11.14 31.33 -50.05
N ALA A 58 11.82 32.12 -50.86
CA ALA A 58 11.28 33.39 -51.39
C ALA A 58 10.06 33.19 -52.32
N VAL A 59 9.31 34.26 -52.50
CA VAL A 59 8.19 34.29 -53.47
C VAL A 59 8.64 33.77 -54.83
N GLY A 60 7.82 32.90 -55.44
CA GLY A 60 8.08 32.28 -56.73
C GLY A 60 8.89 30.99 -56.71
N THR A 61 9.34 30.53 -55.53
CA THR A 61 9.90 29.20 -55.37
C THR A 61 8.82 28.12 -55.33
N GLU A 62 9.16 26.84 -55.23
CA GLU A 62 8.21 25.75 -55.05
C GLU A 62 7.29 26.02 -53.84
N ALA A 63 5.98 25.91 -54.04
CA ALA A 63 4.99 26.14 -53.00
C ALA A 63 4.22 24.87 -52.71
N THR A 64 4.00 24.56 -51.40
CA THR A 64 3.22 23.45 -50.92
C THR A 64 1.85 23.96 -50.43
N ALA A 65 0.79 23.24 -50.71
CA ALA A 65 -0.54 23.57 -50.19
C ALA A 65 -0.55 23.57 -48.65
N ALA A 66 -1.14 24.61 -48.06
CA ALA A 66 -1.37 24.64 -46.62
C ALA A 66 -2.51 23.66 -46.26
N GLU A 67 -2.39 23.01 -45.08
CA GLU A 67 -3.53 22.32 -44.49
C GLU A 67 -4.57 23.37 -44.05
N TYR A 68 -5.87 23.13 -44.21
CA TYR A 68 -6.90 24.07 -43.80
C TYR A 68 -8.12 23.37 -43.20
N THR A 69 -8.84 24.11 -42.37
CA THR A 69 -10.18 23.73 -41.92
C THR A 69 -11.21 24.68 -42.50
N THR A 70 -12.45 24.23 -42.58
CA THR A 70 -13.57 25.04 -43.10
C THR A 70 -14.64 25.20 -42.03
N ASP A 71 -15.40 26.29 -42.12
CA ASP A 71 -16.63 26.48 -41.36
C ASP A 71 -17.77 25.61 -41.90
N LYS A 72 -18.94 25.72 -41.30
CA LYS A 72 -20.16 24.98 -41.71
C LYS A 72 -20.66 25.33 -43.14
N ASP A 73 -20.23 26.46 -43.68
CA ASP A 73 -20.61 26.98 -45.01
C ASP A 73 -19.53 26.67 -46.06
N GLY A 74 -18.48 25.93 -45.67
CA GLY A 74 -17.38 25.50 -46.53
C GLY A 74 -16.27 26.55 -46.76
N ASN A 75 -16.30 27.68 -46.05
CA ASN A 75 -15.29 28.71 -46.18
C ASN A 75 -14.06 28.35 -45.30
N VAL A 76 -12.87 28.65 -45.79
CA VAL A 76 -11.63 28.46 -45.04
C VAL A 76 -11.65 29.32 -43.76
N ASN A 77 -11.56 28.71 -42.60
CA ASN A 77 -11.58 29.38 -41.32
C ASN A 77 -10.25 29.26 -40.55
N SER A 78 -9.36 28.33 -40.92
CA SER A 78 -7.96 28.31 -40.47
C SER A 78 -7.04 27.69 -41.50
N ILE A 79 -5.81 28.08 -41.49
CA ILE A 79 -4.72 27.47 -42.28
C ILE A 79 -3.61 27.01 -41.34
N THR A 80 -3.02 25.85 -41.63
CA THR A 80 -1.89 25.31 -40.91
C THR A 80 -0.74 24.99 -41.86
N PHE A 81 0.46 25.38 -41.48
CA PHE A 81 1.65 25.11 -42.27
C PHE A 81 2.90 24.90 -41.39
N ALA A 82 3.86 24.18 -41.92
CA ALA A 82 5.13 23.95 -41.23
C ALA A 82 6.03 25.15 -41.45
N ILE A 83 6.72 25.58 -40.40
CA ILE A 83 7.87 26.50 -40.45
C ILE A 83 9.13 25.64 -40.35
N PRO A 84 9.93 25.54 -41.40
CA PRO A 84 11.03 24.59 -41.46
C PRO A 84 12.16 24.85 -40.49
N ASP A 85 12.36 26.13 -40.11
CA ASP A 85 13.46 26.55 -39.25
C ASP A 85 13.03 27.68 -38.30
N LYS A 86 13.35 27.56 -37.01
CA LYS A 86 13.16 28.60 -35.98
C LYS A 86 13.92 29.90 -36.26
N ALA A 87 15.00 29.85 -37.05
CA ALA A 87 15.77 31.02 -37.43
C ALA A 87 15.03 31.94 -38.42
N GLN A 88 13.93 31.46 -39.00
CA GLN A 88 13.09 32.25 -39.93
C GLN A 88 12.00 32.96 -39.13
N ASP A 89 11.98 34.31 -39.27
CA ASP A 89 10.91 35.14 -38.65
C ASP A 89 9.53 34.88 -39.22
N GLY A 90 9.37 33.98 -40.20
CA GLY A 90 8.12 33.65 -40.84
C GLY A 90 8.30 32.91 -42.16
N VAL A 91 7.22 32.84 -42.95
CA VAL A 91 7.19 32.16 -44.23
C VAL A 91 6.48 33.03 -45.27
N TYR A 92 6.87 32.90 -46.55
CA TYR A 92 6.12 33.48 -47.65
C TYR A 92 4.95 32.58 -48.02
N VAL A 93 3.76 33.18 -48.15
CA VAL A 93 2.51 32.50 -48.51
C VAL A 93 1.91 33.14 -49.76
N THR A 94 1.20 32.32 -50.51
CA THR A 94 0.34 32.81 -51.59
C THR A 94 -1.07 32.33 -51.38
N MET A 95 -2.04 33.12 -51.78
CA MET A 95 -3.46 32.82 -51.67
C MET A 95 -4.21 33.37 -52.86
N THR A 96 -5.34 32.77 -53.21
CA THR A 96 -6.26 33.26 -54.21
C THR A 96 -7.33 34.13 -53.58
N MET A 97 -7.42 35.38 -54.03
CA MET A 97 -8.42 36.34 -53.59
C MET A 97 -9.58 36.40 -54.60
N ALA A 98 -10.54 37.30 -54.39
CA ALA A 98 -11.68 37.53 -55.31
C ALA A 98 -11.23 37.72 -56.76
N ALA A 99 -12.04 37.23 -57.69
CA ALA A 99 -11.81 37.27 -59.15
C ALA A 99 -10.52 36.50 -59.59
N GLY A 100 -10.10 35.50 -58.82
CA GLY A 100 -8.96 34.63 -59.16
C GLY A 100 -7.60 35.29 -59.11
N ARG A 101 -7.48 36.43 -58.43
CA ARG A 101 -6.19 37.13 -58.27
C ARG A 101 -5.38 36.45 -57.15
N THR A 102 -4.13 36.09 -57.44
CA THR A 102 -3.14 35.64 -56.44
C THR A 102 -2.56 36.83 -55.71
N GLN A 103 -2.40 36.64 -54.41
CA GLN A 103 -1.77 37.61 -53.53
C GLN A 103 -0.66 36.90 -52.73
N ASP A 104 0.53 37.43 -52.83
CA ASP A 104 1.64 36.98 -52.01
C ASP A 104 1.78 37.83 -50.74
N ALA A 105 2.17 37.23 -49.65
CA ALA A 105 2.41 37.88 -48.37
C ALA A 105 3.49 37.17 -47.57
N PHE A 106 4.12 37.90 -46.66
CA PHE A 106 5.01 37.33 -45.66
C PHE A 106 4.20 37.14 -44.33
N LEU A 107 4.07 35.93 -43.87
CA LEU A 107 3.42 35.61 -42.63
C LEU A 107 4.49 35.55 -41.51
N LYS A 108 4.58 36.65 -40.75
CA LYS A 108 5.55 36.79 -39.68
C LYS A 108 5.12 35.99 -38.46
N ALA A 109 5.98 35.15 -37.94
CA ALA A 109 5.81 34.46 -36.65
C ALA A 109 6.59 35.25 -35.58
N ASP A 110 5.91 35.56 -34.46
CA ASP A 110 6.51 36.23 -33.31
C ASP A 110 6.82 35.21 -32.21
N TYR A 111 8.01 34.64 -32.30
CA TYR A 111 8.47 33.66 -31.32
C TYR A 111 8.75 34.28 -29.93
N ALA A 112 9.02 35.61 -29.88
CA ALA A 112 9.33 36.26 -28.61
C ALA A 112 8.13 36.42 -27.71
N ASN A 113 6.92 36.50 -28.30
CA ASN A 113 5.65 36.62 -27.61
C ASN A 113 4.82 35.34 -27.76
N ALA A 114 5.41 34.24 -28.21
CA ALA A 114 4.75 32.94 -28.24
C ALA A 114 4.57 32.45 -26.80
N GLU A 115 3.34 32.26 -26.37
CA GLU A 115 3.06 31.53 -25.13
C GLU A 115 3.41 30.07 -25.39
N LYS A 116 4.28 29.51 -24.53
CA LYS A 116 4.58 28.09 -24.58
C LYS A 116 3.29 27.34 -24.28
N ASP A 117 2.84 26.54 -25.25
CA ASP A 117 1.73 25.64 -25.00
C ASP A 117 2.14 24.76 -23.79
N ALA A 118 1.33 24.78 -22.76
CA ALA A 118 1.61 23.95 -21.59
C ALA A 118 1.63 22.52 -22.09
N ALA A 119 2.77 21.84 -21.99
CA ALA A 119 2.84 20.40 -22.26
C ALA A 119 1.70 19.73 -21.54
N ALA A 120 0.98 18.86 -22.24
CA ALA A 120 -0.14 18.14 -21.64
C ALA A 120 0.32 17.49 -20.34
N VAL A 121 -0.32 17.86 -19.23
CA VAL A 121 0.05 17.35 -17.90
C VAL A 121 -0.25 15.85 -17.88
N ASP A 122 0.78 15.03 -17.67
CA ASP A 122 0.62 13.58 -17.48
C ASP A 122 0.14 13.29 -16.07
N THR A 123 -1.05 12.72 -15.98
CA THR A 123 -1.71 12.38 -14.71
C THR A 123 -1.67 10.89 -14.38
N SER A 124 -1.12 10.07 -15.26
CA SER A 124 -1.21 8.60 -15.18
C SER A 124 -0.64 8.02 -13.88
N ALA A 125 0.50 8.54 -13.41
CA ALA A 125 1.11 8.10 -12.16
C ALA A 125 0.25 8.48 -10.94
N LEU A 126 -0.30 9.69 -10.91
CA LEU A 126 -1.18 10.15 -9.84
C LEU A 126 -2.49 9.36 -9.80
N GLU A 127 -3.10 9.08 -10.96
CA GLU A 127 -4.30 8.26 -11.08
C GLU A 127 -4.07 6.85 -10.52
N ALA A 128 -2.93 6.23 -10.86
CA ALA A 128 -2.55 4.92 -10.33
C ALA A 128 -2.37 4.94 -8.81
N THR A 129 -1.71 5.96 -8.26
CA THR A 129 -1.50 6.09 -6.80
C THR A 129 -2.81 6.34 -6.06
N ILE A 130 -3.72 7.15 -6.62
CA ILE A 130 -5.08 7.34 -6.07
C ILE A 130 -5.84 6.01 -6.06
N ALA A 131 -5.80 5.25 -7.15
CA ALA A 131 -6.47 3.95 -7.23
C ALA A 131 -5.91 2.96 -6.19
N GLN A 132 -4.59 2.92 -5.97
CA GLN A 132 -3.96 2.13 -4.92
C GLN A 132 -4.42 2.58 -3.53
N ALA A 133 -4.46 3.89 -3.27
CA ALA A 133 -4.91 4.44 -2.00
C ALA A 133 -6.41 4.23 -1.74
N ASP A 134 -7.24 4.19 -2.78
CA ASP A 134 -8.68 3.89 -2.67
C ASP A 134 -8.94 2.40 -2.43
N ALA A 135 -8.01 1.51 -2.81
CA ALA A 135 -8.09 0.07 -2.62
C ALA A 135 -7.48 -0.41 -1.29
N LEU A 136 -6.97 0.48 -0.43
CA LEU A 136 -6.40 0.10 0.86
C LEU A 136 -7.48 -0.55 1.75
N ASP A 137 -7.15 -1.72 2.28
CA ASP A 137 -7.95 -2.42 3.29
C ASP A 137 -7.29 -2.25 4.67
N GLU A 138 -8.01 -1.67 5.61
CA GLU A 138 -7.57 -1.49 6.99
C GLU A 138 -7.05 -2.79 7.61
N MET A 139 -7.71 -3.92 7.30
CA MET A 139 -7.37 -5.22 7.87
C MET A 139 -6.04 -5.79 7.38
N ALA A 140 -5.53 -5.28 6.27
CA ALA A 140 -4.23 -5.66 5.72
C ALA A 140 -3.03 -5.02 6.45
N TYR A 141 -3.30 -4.07 7.37
CA TYR A 141 -2.24 -3.30 8.04
C TYR A 141 -2.33 -3.40 9.56
N THR A 142 -1.20 -3.13 10.23
CA THR A 142 -1.19 -3.06 11.69
C THR A 142 -2.12 -1.93 12.15
N LYS A 143 -2.83 -2.19 13.26
CA LYS A 143 -3.78 -1.19 13.80
C LYS A 143 -3.09 0.13 14.12
N ALA A 144 -1.88 0.08 14.66
CA ALA A 144 -1.12 1.27 15.02
C ALA A 144 -0.73 2.11 13.81
N SER A 145 -0.22 1.47 12.72
CA SER A 145 0.15 2.20 11.50
C SER A 145 -1.07 2.77 10.78
N TRP A 146 -2.19 2.03 10.76
CA TRP A 146 -3.44 2.51 10.17
C TRP A 146 -4.01 3.70 10.92
N ASP A 147 -4.25 3.55 12.23
CA ASP A 147 -4.83 4.63 13.06
C ASP A 147 -3.95 5.88 13.09
N GLY A 148 -2.63 5.71 13.02
CA GLY A 148 -1.68 6.82 13.00
C GLY A 148 -1.60 7.56 11.65
N ASN A 149 -2.04 6.96 10.54
CA ASN A 149 -1.88 7.55 9.21
C ASN A 149 -3.19 7.76 8.44
N LYS A 150 -4.32 7.18 8.84
CA LYS A 150 -5.59 7.26 8.09
C LYS A 150 -6.03 8.69 7.75
N ASP A 151 -5.95 9.60 8.71
CA ASP A 151 -6.36 11.01 8.50
C ASP A 151 -5.41 11.71 7.51
N ALA A 152 -4.11 11.41 7.57
CA ALA A 152 -3.12 11.92 6.62
C ALA A 152 -3.32 11.33 5.21
N ILE A 153 -3.68 10.05 5.11
CA ILE A 153 -4.02 9.40 3.84
C ILE A 153 -5.26 10.05 3.23
N ASP A 154 -6.32 10.27 4.00
CA ASP A 154 -7.56 10.89 3.51
C ASP A 154 -7.33 12.34 3.06
N ALA A 155 -6.52 13.10 3.80
CA ALA A 155 -6.13 14.45 3.41
C ALA A 155 -5.30 14.45 2.12
N ALA A 156 -4.32 13.55 2.01
CA ALA A 156 -3.48 13.42 0.81
C ALA A 156 -4.28 12.96 -0.41
N LYS A 157 -5.23 12.03 -0.25
CA LYS A 157 -6.17 11.60 -1.32
C LYS A 157 -7.01 12.78 -1.80
N THR A 158 -7.52 13.59 -0.89
CA THR A 158 -8.31 14.78 -1.23
C THR A 158 -7.48 15.79 -2.03
N ALA A 159 -6.25 16.05 -1.60
CA ALA A 159 -5.32 16.93 -2.31
C ALA A 159 -4.93 16.36 -3.69
N ALA A 160 -4.69 15.06 -3.77
CA ALA A 160 -4.35 14.36 -5.01
C ALA A 160 -5.51 14.45 -6.03
N LYS A 161 -6.76 14.21 -5.62
CA LYS A 161 -7.94 14.35 -6.49
C LYS A 161 -8.12 15.80 -6.95
N ALA A 162 -7.89 16.79 -6.08
CA ALA A 162 -7.94 18.19 -6.47
C ALA A 162 -6.84 18.58 -7.48
N ALA A 163 -5.62 18.05 -7.32
CA ALA A 163 -4.54 18.27 -8.29
C ALA A 163 -4.85 17.64 -9.65
N LEU A 164 -5.48 16.45 -9.65
CA LEU A 164 -5.93 15.76 -10.85
C LEU A 164 -7.04 16.53 -11.60
N GLU A 165 -7.95 17.18 -10.88
CA GLU A 165 -9.01 18.01 -11.48
C GLU A 165 -8.45 19.30 -12.07
N LYS A 166 -7.55 19.98 -11.36
CA LYS A 166 -7.03 21.29 -11.75
C LYS A 166 -5.97 21.22 -12.86
N LYS A 167 -5.09 20.22 -12.84
CA LYS A 167 -3.99 20.03 -13.82
C LYS A 167 -3.16 21.31 -14.04
N GLU A 168 -2.88 22.05 -12.98
CA GLU A 168 -2.21 23.36 -13.06
C GLU A 168 -0.80 23.26 -13.66
N SER A 169 -0.02 22.24 -13.28
CA SER A 169 1.32 21.97 -13.83
C SER A 169 1.74 20.52 -13.55
N GLN A 170 2.73 20.03 -14.30
CA GLN A 170 3.34 18.71 -14.04
C GLN A 170 3.92 18.63 -12.63
N GLU A 171 4.60 19.69 -12.18
CA GLU A 171 5.18 19.74 -10.82
C GLU A 171 4.14 19.61 -9.74
N ALA A 172 2.94 20.23 -9.90
CA ALA A 172 1.85 20.12 -8.93
C ALA A 172 1.28 18.70 -8.87
N VAL A 173 1.14 18.04 -10.02
CA VAL A 173 0.68 16.65 -10.12
C VAL A 173 1.70 15.69 -9.51
N ASP A 174 3.00 15.85 -9.81
CA ASP A 174 4.07 15.03 -9.27
C ASP A 174 4.24 15.21 -7.76
N ALA A 175 4.11 16.43 -7.26
CA ALA A 175 4.14 16.72 -5.83
C ALA A 175 2.98 16.05 -5.09
N ALA A 176 1.76 16.10 -5.65
CA ALA A 176 0.59 15.43 -5.09
C ALA A 176 0.73 13.90 -5.10
N ASN A 177 1.30 13.33 -6.17
CA ASN A 177 1.61 11.91 -6.28
C ASN A 177 2.60 11.47 -5.20
N THR A 178 3.71 12.21 -5.06
CA THR A 178 4.73 11.94 -4.05
C THR A 178 4.17 12.02 -2.64
N ALA A 179 3.40 13.08 -2.33
CA ALA A 179 2.80 13.26 -1.01
C ALA A 179 1.84 12.12 -0.63
N LEU A 180 1.02 11.63 -1.58
CA LEU A 180 0.12 10.50 -1.35
C LEU A 180 0.91 9.19 -1.18
N ALA A 181 1.90 8.93 -2.02
CA ALA A 181 2.75 7.76 -1.93
C ALA A 181 3.52 7.70 -0.60
N ASP A 182 4.04 8.84 -0.13
CA ASP A 182 4.79 8.94 1.12
C ASP A 182 3.95 8.58 2.35
N VAL A 183 2.68 9.02 2.42
CA VAL A 183 1.81 8.65 3.54
C VAL A 183 1.36 7.20 3.47
N VAL A 184 1.08 6.67 2.29
CA VAL A 184 0.74 5.25 2.11
C VAL A 184 1.92 4.34 2.48
N SER A 185 3.16 4.74 2.17
CA SER A 185 4.37 3.99 2.49
C SER A 185 4.64 3.80 3.99
N LYS A 186 3.98 4.57 4.86
CA LYS A 186 4.08 4.44 6.32
C LYS A 186 3.21 3.33 6.91
N LEU A 187 2.35 2.73 6.09
CA LEU A 187 1.53 1.61 6.53
C LEU A 187 2.39 0.34 6.65
N GLU A 188 2.30 -0.32 7.79
CA GLU A 188 2.97 -1.59 8.04
C GLU A 188 1.99 -2.74 7.82
N ALA A 189 2.36 -3.72 7.01
CA ALA A 189 1.54 -4.88 6.75
C ALA A 189 1.29 -5.69 8.04
N ALA A 190 0.04 -6.10 8.27
CA ALA A 190 -0.33 -7.03 9.31
C ALA A 190 0.18 -8.44 8.97
N GLY A 191 0.58 -9.19 10.00
CA GLY A 191 0.90 -10.61 9.87
C GLY A 191 -0.33 -11.50 9.94
N ASP A 192 -0.18 -12.77 9.53
CA ASP A 192 -1.23 -13.78 9.68
C ASP A 192 -1.30 -14.29 11.13
N PRO A 193 -2.40 -14.05 11.88
CA PRO A 193 -2.52 -14.47 13.26
C PRO A 193 -2.90 -15.94 13.44
N ALA A 194 -3.15 -16.72 12.39
CA ALA A 194 -3.78 -18.05 12.46
C ALA A 194 -3.06 -19.02 13.40
N GLU A 195 -1.73 -19.09 13.31
CA GLU A 195 -0.94 -19.99 14.17
C GLU A 195 -0.94 -19.55 15.65
N LEU A 196 -0.89 -18.23 15.89
CA LEU A 196 -0.95 -17.69 17.25
C LEU A 196 -2.35 -17.87 17.84
N LEU A 197 -3.41 -17.71 17.06
CA LEU A 197 -4.79 -17.97 17.48
C LEU A 197 -4.99 -19.43 17.91
N ALA A 198 -4.52 -20.38 17.09
CA ALA A 198 -4.63 -21.80 17.43
C ALA A 198 -3.91 -22.14 18.75
N LEU A 199 -2.72 -21.58 18.96
CA LEU A 199 -1.97 -21.78 20.22
C LEU A 199 -2.64 -21.07 21.41
N LEU A 200 -3.23 -19.89 21.19
CA LEU A 200 -3.97 -19.15 22.19
C LEU A 200 -5.23 -19.91 22.65
N ASP A 201 -5.96 -20.52 21.74
CA ASP A 201 -7.13 -21.35 22.06
C ASP A 201 -6.71 -22.58 22.89
N GLN A 202 -5.60 -23.22 22.52
CA GLN A 202 -5.01 -24.30 23.33
C GLN A 202 -4.67 -23.82 24.74
N ALA A 203 -4.00 -22.66 24.85
CA ALA A 203 -3.58 -22.09 26.13
C ALA A 203 -4.78 -21.74 27.03
N LYS A 204 -5.85 -21.18 26.45
CA LYS A 204 -7.08 -20.84 27.18
C LYS A 204 -7.89 -22.04 27.64
N ALA A 205 -7.77 -23.15 26.93
CA ALA A 205 -8.44 -24.41 27.32
C ALA A 205 -7.71 -25.15 28.47
N MET A 206 -6.50 -24.72 28.86
CA MET A 206 -5.75 -25.31 29.95
C MET A 206 -6.39 -24.96 31.29
N VAL A 207 -6.52 -25.98 32.18
CA VAL A 207 -7.08 -25.84 33.53
C VAL A 207 -5.97 -26.06 34.54
N GLU A 208 -5.79 -25.12 35.46
CA GLU A 208 -4.71 -25.10 36.44
C GLU A 208 -4.58 -26.40 37.22
N THR A 209 -5.72 -26.97 37.61
CA THR A 209 -5.80 -28.21 38.41
C THR A 209 -5.34 -29.46 37.68
N ASP A 210 -5.21 -29.39 36.34
CA ASP A 210 -4.70 -30.52 35.53
C ASP A 210 -3.17 -30.66 35.59
N TYR A 211 -2.49 -29.75 36.26
CA TYR A 211 -1.02 -29.70 36.31
C TYR A 211 -0.50 -29.81 37.73
N THR A 212 0.76 -30.23 37.85
CA THR A 212 1.43 -30.35 39.15
C THR A 212 1.56 -28.99 39.85
N VAL A 213 1.43 -28.96 41.17
CA VAL A 213 1.50 -27.73 41.96
C VAL A 213 2.81 -26.98 41.71
N GLU A 214 3.93 -27.70 41.65
CA GLU A 214 5.24 -27.11 41.38
C GLU A 214 5.30 -26.40 40.04
N SER A 215 4.87 -27.07 38.94
CA SER A 215 4.90 -26.45 37.61
C SER A 215 3.93 -25.25 37.48
N VAL A 216 2.79 -25.31 38.16
CA VAL A 216 1.84 -24.22 38.27
C VAL A 216 2.43 -23.01 38.97
N GLN A 217 3.06 -23.20 40.14
CA GLN A 217 3.70 -22.10 40.88
C GLN A 217 4.77 -21.39 40.07
N GLN A 218 5.51 -22.13 39.22
CA GLN A 218 6.58 -21.57 38.39
C GLN A 218 6.05 -20.90 37.09
N TRP A 219 5.05 -21.50 36.43
CA TRP A 219 4.74 -21.15 35.02
C TRP A 219 3.32 -20.65 34.79
N TRP A 220 2.34 -20.87 35.68
CA TRP A 220 0.94 -20.49 35.41
C TRP A 220 0.76 -18.99 35.24
N LYS A 221 1.39 -18.18 36.07
CA LYS A 221 1.36 -16.73 35.96
C LYS A 221 1.97 -16.26 34.61
N ASN A 222 3.05 -16.90 34.19
CA ASN A 222 3.70 -16.60 32.91
C ASN A 222 2.79 -16.99 31.74
N LEU A 223 2.07 -18.12 31.84
CA LEU A 223 1.06 -18.51 30.85
C LEU A 223 -0.03 -17.44 30.73
N GLN A 224 -0.62 -16.99 31.84
CA GLN A 224 -1.66 -15.96 31.85
C GLN A 224 -1.18 -14.64 31.24
N THR A 225 0.02 -14.22 31.58
CA THR A 225 0.64 -13.03 30.98
C THR A 225 0.87 -13.19 29.48
N SER A 226 1.31 -14.37 29.05
CA SER A 226 1.54 -14.65 27.62
C SER A 226 0.23 -14.72 26.83
N ILE A 227 -0.85 -15.23 27.41
CA ILE A 227 -2.20 -15.19 26.84
C ILE A 227 -2.63 -13.74 26.59
N THR A 228 -2.54 -12.87 27.60
CA THR A 228 -2.90 -11.45 27.47
C THR A 228 -2.07 -10.74 26.38
N ASN A 229 -0.77 -11.03 26.35
CA ASN A 229 0.11 -10.46 25.33
C ASN A 229 -0.21 -10.94 23.91
N ALA A 230 -0.58 -12.21 23.76
CA ALA A 230 -0.99 -12.78 22.48
C ALA A 230 -2.30 -12.13 21.99
N GLU A 231 -3.29 -12.00 22.87
CA GLU A 231 -4.56 -11.30 22.57
C GLU A 231 -4.32 -9.85 22.14
N THR A 232 -3.46 -9.15 22.85
CA THR A 232 -3.10 -7.76 22.52
C THR A 232 -2.47 -7.67 21.11
N ALA A 233 -1.56 -8.58 20.79
CA ALA A 233 -0.90 -8.59 19.48
C ALA A 233 -1.87 -8.92 18.34
N ILE A 234 -2.78 -9.87 18.54
CA ILE A 234 -3.80 -10.21 17.55
C ILE A 234 -4.76 -9.04 17.34
N ASN A 235 -5.25 -8.43 18.42
CA ASN A 235 -6.15 -7.28 18.35
C ASN A 235 -5.47 -6.04 17.74
N GLY A 236 -4.15 -5.91 17.91
CA GLY A 236 -3.33 -4.89 17.28
C GLY A 236 -3.03 -5.14 15.79
N ARG A 237 -3.41 -6.32 15.27
CA ARG A 237 -3.01 -6.75 13.91
C ARG A 237 -1.50 -6.56 13.71
N GLU A 238 -0.72 -7.05 14.66
CA GLU A 238 0.73 -6.83 14.66
C GLU A 238 1.43 -7.49 13.46
N THR A 239 2.66 -7.07 13.20
CA THR A 239 3.47 -7.62 12.10
C THR A 239 3.78 -9.10 12.34
N GLU A 240 4.07 -9.84 11.26
CA GLU A 240 4.47 -11.27 11.30
C GLU A 240 5.57 -11.54 12.33
N LYS A 241 6.57 -10.68 12.39
CA LYS A 241 7.68 -10.78 13.35
C LYS A 241 7.22 -10.73 14.81
N ILE A 242 6.28 -9.83 15.12
CA ILE A 242 5.73 -9.68 16.48
C ILE A 242 4.87 -10.88 16.81
N LEU A 243 3.99 -11.31 15.91
CA LEU A 243 3.12 -12.49 16.09
C LEU A 243 3.97 -13.76 16.35
N ALA A 244 5.02 -13.98 15.57
CA ALA A 244 5.94 -15.10 15.76
C ALA A 244 6.66 -15.04 17.15
N SER A 245 7.05 -13.85 17.59
CA SER A 245 7.60 -13.64 18.92
C SER A 245 6.61 -13.99 20.03
N LYS A 246 5.35 -13.51 19.92
CA LYS A 246 4.29 -13.81 20.91
C LYS A 246 3.93 -15.29 20.94
N LYS A 247 3.91 -15.96 19.77
CA LYS A 247 3.76 -17.41 19.68
C LYS A 247 4.87 -18.15 20.46
N SER A 248 6.12 -17.76 20.30
CA SER A 248 7.24 -18.35 21.03
C SER A 248 7.12 -18.15 22.54
N PHE A 249 6.75 -16.92 22.98
CA PHE A 249 6.52 -16.63 24.41
C PHE A 249 5.35 -17.42 25.00
N LEU A 250 4.27 -17.62 24.25
CA LEU A 250 3.13 -18.41 24.70
C LEU A 250 3.45 -19.90 24.77
N ASN A 251 4.21 -20.42 23.80
CA ASN A 251 4.59 -21.82 23.75
C ASN A 251 5.49 -22.24 24.91
N THR A 252 6.33 -21.33 25.42
CA THR A 252 7.28 -21.62 26.50
C THR A 252 6.61 -22.09 27.79
N PRO A 253 5.68 -21.36 28.41
CA PRO A 253 4.99 -21.82 29.61
C PRO A 253 4.11 -23.06 29.37
N ILE A 254 3.48 -23.18 28.18
CA ILE A 254 2.71 -24.37 27.81
C ILE A 254 3.59 -25.63 27.89
N GLY A 255 4.81 -25.58 27.31
CA GLY A 255 5.73 -26.70 27.29
C GLY A 255 6.40 -26.98 28.65
N ARG A 256 6.32 -26.04 29.61
CA ARG A 256 6.91 -26.18 30.95
C ARG A 256 5.91 -26.65 32.01
N LEU A 257 4.62 -26.57 31.74
CA LEU A 257 3.60 -27.12 32.63
C LEU A 257 3.57 -28.64 32.54
N VAL A 258 3.69 -29.29 33.69
CA VAL A 258 3.73 -30.74 33.80
C VAL A 258 2.35 -31.24 34.23
N LYS A 259 1.74 -32.10 33.41
CA LYS A 259 0.41 -32.67 33.73
C LYS A 259 0.45 -33.50 35.01
N ALA A 260 -0.51 -33.25 35.87
CA ALA A 260 -0.79 -34.12 36.99
C ALA A 260 -1.23 -35.52 36.51
N TYR A 261 -0.87 -36.55 37.28
CA TYR A 261 -1.25 -37.91 36.94
C TYR A 261 -2.40 -38.38 37.82
N ASP A 262 -3.16 -39.35 37.34
CA ASP A 262 -4.19 -39.99 38.12
C ASP A 262 -3.62 -40.70 39.36
N THR A 263 -4.10 -40.29 40.55
CA THR A 263 -3.65 -40.78 41.84
C THR A 263 -4.51 -41.90 42.39
N THR A 264 -5.52 -42.42 41.64
CA THR A 264 -6.47 -43.44 42.13
C THR A 264 -5.76 -44.66 42.71
N VAL A 265 -4.75 -45.21 42.01
CA VAL A 265 -3.99 -46.38 42.44
C VAL A 265 -3.13 -46.03 43.65
N LEU A 266 -2.53 -44.83 43.68
CA LEU A 266 -1.71 -44.39 44.83
C LEU A 266 -2.59 -44.22 46.09
N LEU A 267 -3.77 -43.63 45.96
CA LEU A 267 -4.74 -43.48 47.04
C LEU A 267 -5.21 -44.84 47.60
N GLN A 268 -5.46 -45.83 46.75
CA GLN A 268 -5.77 -47.18 47.19
C GLN A 268 -4.62 -47.78 48.01
N LYS A 269 -3.40 -47.76 47.50
CA LYS A 269 -2.21 -48.29 48.23
C LYS A 269 -1.94 -47.53 49.52
N LEU A 270 -2.15 -46.21 49.54
CA LEU A 270 -2.05 -45.38 50.73
C LEU A 270 -3.08 -45.82 51.78
N THR A 271 -4.31 -46.05 51.39
CA THR A 271 -5.37 -46.53 52.28
C THR A 271 -5.06 -47.91 52.87
N GLU A 272 -4.52 -48.82 52.04
CA GLU A 272 -4.04 -50.13 52.49
C GLU A 272 -2.90 -49.99 53.50
N ALA A 273 -1.91 -49.16 53.23
CA ALA A 273 -0.78 -48.93 54.12
C ALA A 273 -1.15 -48.28 55.43
N GLU A 274 -2.09 -47.32 55.44
CA GLU A 274 -2.61 -46.67 56.66
C GLU A 274 -3.48 -47.58 57.54
N ALA A 275 -4.02 -48.64 56.98
CA ALA A 275 -4.81 -49.62 57.72
C ALA A 275 -3.94 -50.62 58.50
N LEU A 276 -2.62 -50.71 58.20
CA LEU A 276 -1.71 -51.63 58.85
C LEU A 276 -1.39 -51.15 60.30
N LYS A 277 -1.28 -52.11 61.20
CA LYS A 277 -0.94 -51.83 62.61
C LYS A 277 0.40 -52.45 62.98
N GLU A 278 1.21 -51.70 63.67
CA GLU A 278 2.55 -52.17 64.13
C GLU A 278 2.49 -53.48 64.97
N GLU A 279 1.41 -53.65 65.77
CA GLU A 279 1.20 -54.80 66.62
C GLU A 279 1.01 -56.14 65.85
N ASP A 280 0.67 -56.07 64.56
CA ASP A 280 0.43 -57.23 63.69
C ASP A 280 1.72 -57.74 63.02
N TYR A 281 2.87 -57.05 63.20
CA TYR A 281 4.12 -57.32 62.48
C TYR A 281 5.32 -57.40 63.45
N THR A 282 6.42 -58.06 63.00
CA THR A 282 7.63 -58.09 63.76
C THR A 282 8.28 -56.72 63.89
N GLU A 283 8.86 -56.35 65.05
CA GLU A 283 9.47 -55.03 65.27
C GLU A 283 10.57 -54.70 64.27
N ASP A 284 11.40 -55.69 63.92
CA ASP A 284 12.49 -55.49 62.94
C ASP A 284 11.91 -55.18 61.53
N SER A 285 10.91 -55.93 61.07
CA SER A 285 10.27 -55.72 59.74
C SER A 285 9.56 -54.40 59.66
N TRP A 286 8.84 -53.98 60.71
CA TRP A 286 8.18 -52.71 60.81
C TRP A 286 9.15 -51.54 60.69
N LYS A 287 10.26 -51.64 61.43
CA LYS A 287 11.34 -50.66 61.45
C LYS A 287 12.03 -50.56 60.06
N GLU A 288 12.35 -51.72 59.44
CA GLU A 288 12.97 -51.78 58.14
C GLU A 288 12.05 -51.28 57.02
N ALA A 289 10.77 -51.51 57.09
CA ALA A 289 9.79 -51.02 56.12
C ALA A 289 9.71 -49.50 56.06
N GLY A 290 9.93 -48.81 57.20
CA GLY A 290 9.90 -47.34 57.25
C GLY A 290 8.58 -46.75 56.81
N LEU A 291 7.48 -47.49 57.06
CA LEU A 291 6.17 -47.25 56.45
C LEU A 291 5.63 -45.81 56.67
N ALA A 292 5.88 -45.22 57.85
CA ALA A 292 5.40 -43.87 58.16
C ALA A 292 6.01 -42.81 57.22
N ALA A 293 7.28 -42.95 56.86
CA ALA A 293 7.95 -42.01 55.95
C ALA A 293 7.43 -42.14 54.49
N VAL A 294 7.18 -43.38 54.06
CA VAL A 294 6.65 -43.67 52.72
C VAL A 294 5.18 -43.21 52.59
N ILE A 295 4.35 -43.41 53.65
CA ILE A 295 3.01 -42.86 53.75
C ILE A 295 3.01 -41.34 53.62
N GLN A 296 3.89 -40.65 54.36
CA GLN A 296 3.95 -39.19 54.28
C GLN A 296 4.34 -38.73 52.88
N ARG A 297 5.32 -39.36 52.25
CA ARG A 297 5.74 -39.05 50.86
C ARG A 297 4.59 -39.29 49.88
N ALA A 298 3.80 -40.35 50.01
CA ALA A 298 2.64 -40.61 49.19
C ALA A 298 1.59 -39.48 49.31
N LYS A 299 1.32 -39.02 50.55
CA LYS A 299 0.47 -37.86 50.81
C LYS A 299 0.97 -36.60 50.15
N ASP A 300 2.27 -36.31 50.29
CA ASP A 300 2.87 -35.14 49.67
C ASP A 300 2.76 -35.18 48.14
N VAL A 301 2.92 -36.35 47.50
CA VAL A 301 2.75 -36.53 46.05
C VAL A 301 1.29 -36.28 45.61
N ILE A 302 0.31 -36.72 46.40
CA ILE A 302 -1.11 -36.49 46.13
C ILE A 302 -1.43 -35.00 46.25
N ASP A 303 -1.03 -34.37 47.38
CA ASP A 303 -1.33 -32.96 47.66
C ASP A 303 -0.68 -32.02 46.63
N ASN A 304 0.50 -32.38 46.11
CA ASN A 304 1.21 -31.65 45.09
C ASN A 304 0.76 -32.01 43.67
N ARG A 305 -0.26 -32.87 43.52
CA ARG A 305 -0.75 -33.31 42.17
C ARG A 305 0.45 -33.87 41.35
N GLY A 306 1.13 -34.86 41.91
CA GLY A 306 2.36 -35.37 41.33
C GLY A 306 2.31 -35.76 39.87
N SER A 307 3.46 -35.68 39.23
CA SER A 307 3.66 -36.17 37.86
C SER A 307 3.51 -37.69 37.78
N LYS A 308 3.45 -38.23 36.57
CA LYS A 308 3.36 -39.68 36.32
C LYS A 308 4.44 -40.47 37.05
N ASP A 309 5.68 -39.98 37.02
CA ASP A 309 6.82 -40.68 37.60
C ASP A 309 6.80 -40.61 39.14
N GLU A 310 6.39 -39.46 39.70
CA GLU A 310 6.23 -39.31 41.17
C GLU A 310 5.13 -40.17 41.71
N VAL A 311 3.92 -40.17 41.06
CA VAL A 311 2.80 -40.99 41.51
C VAL A 311 3.11 -42.50 41.44
N LYS A 312 3.71 -42.93 40.30
CA LYS A 312 4.14 -44.34 40.16
C LYS A 312 5.25 -44.71 41.14
N GLY A 313 6.20 -43.80 41.32
CA GLY A 313 7.30 -44.00 42.29
C GLY A 313 6.77 -44.19 43.71
N ALA A 314 5.93 -43.28 44.18
CA ALA A 314 5.32 -43.36 45.50
C ALA A 314 4.44 -44.64 45.67
N ALA A 315 3.68 -45.06 44.64
CA ALA A 315 2.94 -46.29 44.68
C ALA A 315 3.81 -47.54 44.83
N ASN A 316 4.91 -47.60 44.10
CA ASN A 316 5.89 -48.69 44.17
C ASN A 316 6.63 -48.70 45.52
N GLU A 317 6.96 -47.53 46.08
CA GLU A 317 7.58 -47.40 47.39
C GLU A 317 6.67 -47.92 48.52
N LEU A 318 5.33 -47.56 48.46
CA LEU A 318 4.34 -48.12 49.40
C LEU A 318 4.30 -49.64 49.31
N GLU A 319 4.19 -50.20 48.08
CA GLU A 319 4.16 -51.63 47.84
C GLU A 319 5.40 -52.32 48.40
N THR A 320 6.57 -51.79 48.07
CA THR A 320 7.88 -52.30 48.54
C THR A 320 7.98 -52.27 50.09
N ALA A 321 7.47 -51.20 50.71
CA ALA A 321 7.45 -51.11 52.16
C ALA A 321 6.50 -52.11 52.81
N MET A 322 5.33 -52.30 52.24
CA MET A 322 4.33 -53.31 52.73
C MET A 322 4.87 -54.72 52.50
N ASP A 323 5.54 -55.03 51.41
CA ASP A 323 6.11 -56.35 51.11
C ASP A 323 7.25 -56.76 52.09
N LYS A 324 7.88 -55.83 52.78
CA LYS A 324 8.90 -56.12 53.82
C LYS A 324 8.28 -56.54 55.15
N LEU A 325 7.04 -56.33 55.36
CA LEU A 325 6.39 -56.61 56.64
C LEU A 325 6.18 -58.12 56.82
N ILE A 326 6.63 -58.63 57.98
CA ILE A 326 6.52 -60.02 58.38
C ILE A 326 5.53 -60.09 59.56
N ALA A 327 4.40 -60.79 59.38
CA ALA A 327 3.39 -60.93 60.39
C ALA A 327 3.98 -61.70 61.60
N VAL A 328 3.48 -61.37 62.82
CA VAL A 328 3.91 -62.04 64.12
C VAL A 328 3.31 -63.42 64.20
#